data_342f88abfe13ecf14ad7413e7d2cfb9f
#
_entry.id   342f88abfe13ecf14ad7413e7d2cfb9f
#
_cell.length_a   1.000
_cell.length_b   1.000
_cell.length_c   1.000
_cell.angle_alpha   90.00
_cell.angle_beta   90.00
_cell.angle_gamma   90.00
#
_symmetry.space_group_name_H-M   'P 1'
#
loop_
_entity.id
_entity.type
_entity.pdbx_description
1 polymer ?
#
loop_
_entity_poly.entity_id
_entity_poly.type
_entity_poly.pdbx_seq_one_letter_code
_entity_poly.pdbx_strand_id
1 'polypeptide(L)'
;MSFKDVKINFLVDIATDLFMARSIQEVTIKDIAVSAQVGEATIYRYFGKKQSLVVRSAMKLQQAVNADYFKLEEGKTGLEKIEIFYKSYLDIFVNHPEFYKFINEFDNFMGDDDSHAIDPYEAVVGQYEKVYMKAYEEGLKDGSIKPQKDIKIFYFSTTHALLELCKKLSIRKAVLAQDKVIEKTAQIECLIDITLTSLRH
;
A
#
# COMPACT_ATOMS: atom_id res chain seq x y z
N MET A 1 -22.12 -15.01 2.22
CA MET A 1 -20.87 -15.23 2.99
C MET A 1 -21.06 -16.52 3.78
N SER A 2 -20.17 -17.51 3.64
CA SER A 2 -20.26 -18.78 4.38
C SER A 2 -19.79 -18.59 5.83
N PHE A 3 -20.18 -19.49 6.74
CA PHE A 3 -19.67 -19.47 8.12
C PHE A 3 -18.13 -19.58 8.18
N LYS A 4 -17.55 -20.31 7.22
CA LYS A 4 -16.11 -20.45 7.03
C LYS A 4 -15.47 -19.08 6.70
N ASP A 5 -16.08 -18.31 5.80
CA ASP A 5 -15.56 -16.99 5.39
C ASP A 5 -15.61 -15.99 6.54
N VAL A 6 -16.70 -16.00 7.32
CA VAL A 6 -16.84 -15.16 8.51
C VAL A 6 -15.71 -15.44 9.51
N LYS A 7 -15.41 -16.73 9.74
CA LYS A 7 -14.34 -17.12 10.66
C LYS A 7 -12.94 -16.77 10.15
N ILE A 8 -12.71 -16.92 8.85
CA ILE A 8 -11.44 -16.52 8.21
C ILE A 8 -11.25 -15.01 8.36
N ASN A 9 -12.26 -14.21 8.02
CA ASN A 9 -12.17 -12.75 8.13
C ASN A 9 -11.92 -12.31 9.57
N PHE A 10 -12.63 -12.87 10.53
CA PHE A 10 -12.42 -12.61 11.96
C PHE A 10 -10.97 -12.88 12.41
N LEU A 11 -10.38 -14.00 11.97
CA LEU A 11 -8.98 -14.32 12.30
C LEU A 11 -8.00 -13.39 11.61
N VAL A 12 -8.28 -12.98 10.38
CA VAL A 12 -7.48 -11.97 9.66
C VAL A 12 -7.57 -10.60 10.34
N ASP A 13 -8.75 -10.21 10.82
CA ASP A 13 -8.94 -8.94 11.53
C ASP A 13 -8.07 -8.89 12.79
N ILE A 14 -8.15 -9.92 13.65
CA ILE A 14 -7.32 -10.02 14.86
C ILE A 14 -5.83 -10.05 14.53
N ALA A 15 -5.42 -10.81 13.52
CA ALA A 15 -4.03 -10.87 13.11
C ALA A 15 -3.54 -9.50 12.61
N THR A 16 -4.36 -8.80 11.82
CA THR A 16 -4.04 -7.45 11.32
C THR A 16 -3.85 -6.47 12.46
N ASP A 17 -4.76 -6.44 13.43
CA ASP A 17 -4.68 -5.56 14.59
C ASP A 17 -3.41 -5.83 15.42
N LEU A 18 -3.05 -7.09 15.62
CA LEU A 18 -1.83 -7.47 16.31
C LEU A 18 -0.57 -7.06 15.54
N PHE A 19 -0.53 -7.27 14.22
CA PHE A 19 0.61 -6.86 13.38
C PHE A 19 0.76 -5.34 13.33
N MET A 20 -0.33 -4.59 13.37
CA MET A 20 -0.31 -3.12 13.43
C MET A 20 0.13 -2.58 14.80
N ALA A 21 -0.28 -3.23 15.89
CA ALA A 21 0.06 -2.82 17.25
C ALA A 21 1.49 -3.20 17.66
N ARG A 22 2.02 -4.29 17.09
CA ARG A 22 3.36 -4.83 17.35
C ARG A 22 4.11 -4.93 16.01
N SER A 23 5.09 -5.81 15.87
CA SER A 23 5.68 -6.06 14.55
C SER A 23 5.21 -7.40 13.97
N ILE A 24 5.26 -7.53 12.65
CA ILE A 24 4.97 -8.81 11.99
C ILE A 24 5.87 -9.92 12.54
N GLN A 25 7.16 -9.63 12.80
CA GLN A 25 8.10 -10.62 13.31
C GLN A 25 7.81 -11.06 14.73
N GLU A 26 7.43 -10.13 15.61
CA GLU A 26 7.17 -10.39 17.04
C GLU A 26 5.88 -11.17 17.31
N VAL A 27 4.85 -10.95 16.49
CA VAL A 27 3.55 -11.62 16.67
C VAL A 27 3.67 -13.09 16.27
N THR A 28 3.30 -14.00 17.18
CA THR A 28 3.30 -15.45 16.95
C THR A 28 1.89 -15.97 16.62
N ILE A 29 1.81 -17.16 16.05
CA ILE A 29 0.51 -17.87 15.87
C ILE A 29 -0.20 -18.06 17.21
N LYS A 30 0.57 -18.30 18.29
CA LYS A 30 0.02 -18.42 19.65
C LYS A 30 -0.64 -17.12 20.13
N ASP A 31 -0.02 -15.96 19.88
CA ASP A 31 -0.59 -14.66 20.24
C ASP A 31 -1.94 -14.45 19.54
N ILE A 32 -2.00 -14.77 18.24
CA ILE A 32 -3.23 -14.67 17.45
C ILE A 32 -4.29 -15.65 17.97
N ALA A 33 -3.92 -16.88 18.27
CA ALA A 33 -4.81 -17.89 18.83
C ALA A 33 -5.43 -17.47 20.17
N VAL A 34 -4.60 -16.92 21.05
CA VAL A 34 -5.05 -16.41 22.37
C VAL A 34 -6.02 -15.23 22.18
N SER A 35 -5.65 -14.26 21.33
CA SER A 35 -6.52 -13.09 21.09
C SER A 35 -7.84 -13.46 20.40
N ALA A 36 -7.82 -14.46 19.53
CA ALA A 36 -9.01 -14.96 18.84
C ALA A 36 -9.84 -15.97 19.67
N GLN A 37 -9.36 -16.35 20.85
CA GLN A 37 -9.96 -17.39 21.70
C GLN A 37 -10.17 -18.72 20.97
N VAL A 38 -9.17 -19.15 20.19
CA VAL A 38 -9.15 -20.42 19.46
C VAL A 38 -7.87 -21.21 19.73
N GLY A 39 -7.86 -22.48 19.43
CA GLY A 39 -6.60 -23.25 19.42
C GLY A 39 -5.73 -22.93 18.22
N GLU A 40 -4.41 -22.99 18.38
CA GLU A 40 -3.43 -22.80 17.27
C GLU A 40 -3.71 -23.74 16.09
N ALA A 41 -4.13 -24.98 16.34
CA ALA A 41 -4.53 -25.93 15.31
C ALA A 41 -5.65 -25.39 14.41
N THR A 42 -6.53 -24.53 14.93
CA THR A 42 -7.57 -23.88 14.12
C THR A 42 -6.96 -22.90 13.12
N ILE A 43 -5.97 -22.13 13.52
CA ILE A 43 -5.27 -21.18 12.66
C ILE A 43 -4.50 -21.94 11.57
N TYR A 44 -3.73 -22.95 11.96
CA TYR A 44 -3.00 -23.79 10.99
C TYR A 44 -3.93 -24.47 9.98
N ARG A 45 -5.12 -24.90 10.39
CA ARG A 45 -6.11 -25.50 9.49
C ARG A 45 -6.62 -24.53 8.42
N TYR A 46 -6.76 -23.23 8.73
CA TYR A 46 -7.27 -22.23 7.79
C TYR A 46 -6.18 -21.61 6.92
N PHE A 47 -4.98 -21.41 7.47
CA PHE A 47 -3.94 -20.61 6.84
C PHE A 47 -2.65 -21.39 6.53
N GLY A 48 -2.45 -22.58 7.11
CA GLY A 48 -1.26 -23.39 6.94
C GLY A 48 -0.01 -22.81 7.61
N LYS A 49 0.29 -21.54 7.36
CA LYS A 49 1.49 -20.85 7.89
C LYS A 49 1.20 -19.37 8.19
N LYS A 50 2.06 -18.75 9.01
CA LYS A 50 1.95 -17.32 9.39
C LYS A 50 1.98 -16.40 8.17
N GLN A 51 2.80 -16.71 7.16
CA GLN A 51 2.90 -15.94 5.91
C GLN A 51 1.53 -15.73 5.25
N SER A 52 0.68 -16.76 5.21
CA SER A 52 -0.67 -16.64 4.62
C SER A 52 -1.57 -15.65 5.37
N LEU A 53 -1.42 -15.55 6.69
CA LEU A 53 -2.11 -14.52 7.48
C LEU A 53 -1.55 -13.12 7.18
N VAL A 54 -0.23 -12.99 7.11
CA VAL A 54 0.44 -11.72 6.80
C VAL A 54 0.00 -11.21 5.43
N VAL A 55 0.00 -12.06 4.39
CA VAL A 55 -0.49 -11.70 3.04
C VAL A 55 -1.95 -11.26 3.07
N ARG A 56 -2.83 -11.98 3.78
CA ARG A 56 -4.24 -11.60 3.90
C ARG A 56 -4.45 -10.30 4.66
N SER A 57 -3.63 -10.03 5.68
CA SER A 57 -3.62 -8.74 6.38
C SER A 57 -3.19 -7.59 5.45
N ALA A 58 -2.14 -7.82 4.65
CA ALA A 58 -1.71 -6.85 3.64
C ALA A 58 -2.81 -6.55 2.61
N MET A 59 -3.46 -7.61 2.10
CA MET A 59 -4.61 -7.46 1.17
C MET A 59 -5.75 -6.66 1.79
N LYS A 60 -6.11 -6.94 3.05
CA LYS A 60 -7.18 -6.23 3.75
C LYS A 60 -6.86 -4.74 3.89
N LEU A 61 -5.66 -4.41 4.37
CA LEU A 61 -5.22 -3.02 4.53
C LEU A 61 -5.16 -2.30 3.19
N GLN A 62 -4.63 -2.95 2.17
CA GLN A 62 -4.55 -2.40 0.83
C GLN A 62 -5.94 -2.15 0.21
N GLN A 63 -6.88 -3.07 0.37
CA GLN A 63 -8.25 -2.91 -0.10
C GLN A 63 -8.98 -1.77 0.60
N ALA A 64 -8.77 -1.58 1.91
CA ALA A 64 -9.32 -0.45 2.65
C ALA A 64 -8.78 0.88 2.10
N VAL A 65 -7.46 0.98 1.94
CA VAL A 65 -6.81 2.16 1.35
C VAL A 65 -7.30 2.42 -0.08
N ASN A 66 -7.47 1.37 -0.91
CA ASN A 66 -7.99 1.51 -2.27
C ASN A 66 -9.41 2.09 -2.28
N ALA A 67 -10.26 1.59 -1.39
CA ALA A 67 -11.65 2.04 -1.32
C ALA A 67 -11.79 3.52 -0.92
N ASP A 68 -10.86 4.03 -0.12
CA ASP A 68 -10.94 5.38 0.42
C ASP A 68 -10.19 6.42 -0.43
N TYR A 69 -9.04 6.07 -0.99
CA TYR A 69 -8.10 7.05 -1.57
C TYR A 69 -7.94 6.96 -3.09
N PHE A 70 -7.93 5.78 -3.69
CA PHE A 70 -7.65 5.62 -5.13
C PHE A 70 -8.92 5.58 -5.98
N LYS A 71 -9.78 6.59 -5.84
CA LYS A 71 -11.02 6.74 -6.62
C LYS A 71 -10.79 7.70 -7.78
N LEU A 72 -11.15 7.27 -9.00
CA LEU A 72 -11.22 8.19 -10.14
C LEU A 72 -12.52 9.00 -10.04
N GLU A 73 -12.39 10.31 -9.97
CA GLU A 73 -13.54 11.22 -10.02
C GLU A 73 -13.98 11.45 -11.45
N GLU A 74 -15.30 11.41 -11.70
CA GLU A 74 -15.89 11.78 -12.98
C GLU A 74 -15.77 13.30 -13.22
N GLY A 75 -15.73 13.71 -14.50
CA GLY A 75 -15.69 15.12 -14.89
C GLY A 75 -14.32 15.81 -14.77
N LYS A 76 -13.27 15.11 -14.33
CA LYS A 76 -11.91 15.61 -14.27
C LYS A 76 -11.09 15.21 -15.51
N THR A 77 -10.11 16.06 -15.89
CA THR A 77 -9.11 15.73 -16.91
C THR A 77 -8.24 14.55 -16.48
N GLY A 78 -7.57 13.91 -17.45
CA GLY A 78 -6.67 12.83 -17.14
C GLY A 78 -5.53 13.25 -16.21
N LEU A 79 -4.98 14.46 -16.39
CA LEU A 79 -3.94 15.01 -15.50
C LEU A 79 -4.45 15.21 -14.06
N GLU A 80 -5.64 15.75 -13.87
CA GLU A 80 -6.25 15.91 -12.54
C GLU A 80 -6.46 14.55 -11.85
N LYS A 81 -6.84 13.52 -12.60
CA LYS A 81 -6.97 12.15 -12.07
C LYS A 81 -5.64 11.58 -11.62
N ILE A 82 -4.57 11.80 -12.40
CA ILE A 82 -3.21 11.40 -12.01
C ILE A 82 -2.72 12.20 -10.79
N GLU A 83 -3.04 13.48 -10.71
CA GLU A 83 -2.72 14.31 -9.54
C GLU A 83 -3.40 13.75 -8.29
N ILE A 84 -4.68 13.39 -8.35
CA ILE A 84 -5.41 12.74 -7.24
C ILE A 84 -4.74 11.41 -6.88
N PHE A 85 -4.37 10.61 -7.88
CA PHE A 85 -3.68 9.35 -7.66
C PHE A 85 -2.38 9.53 -6.86
N TYR A 86 -1.52 10.48 -7.21
CA TYR A 86 -0.28 10.72 -6.47
C TYR A 86 -0.54 11.36 -5.09
N LYS A 87 -1.51 12.28 -4.98
CA LYS A 87 -1.89 12.89 -3.70
C LYS A 87 -2.43 11.86 -2.71
N SER A 88 -3.03 10.77 -3.17
CA SER A 88 -3.48 9.68 -2.30
C SER A 88 -2.34 9.10 -1.45
N TYR A 89 -1.11 9.07 -1.94
CA TYR A 89 0.05 8.66 -1.13
C TYR A 89 0.30 9.59 0.06
N LEU A 90 0.18 10.90 -0.15
CA LEU A 90 0.31 11.90 0.91
C LEU A 90 -0.84 11.79 1.92
N ASP A 91 -2.07 11.66 1.42
CA ASP A 91 -3.26 11.56 2.27
C ASP A 91 -3.20 10.31 3.16
N ILE A 92 -2.76 9.18 2.61
CA ILE A 92 -2.52 7.96 3.38
C ILE A 92 -1.39 8.20 4.41
N PHE A 93 -0.31 8.88 4.03
CA PHE A 93 0.80 9.19 4.94
C PHE A 93 0.36 10.03 6.14
N VAL A 94 -0.53 10.99 5.93
CA VAL A 94 -1.05 11.89 6.97
C VAL A 94 -2.06 11.17 7.86
N ASN A 95 -3.00 10.43 7.26
CA ASN A 95 -4.13 9.86 7.97
C ASN A 95 -3.88 8.43 8.49
N HIS A 96 -2.98 7.68 7.84
CA HIS A 96 -2.68 6.27 8.15
C HIS A 96 -1.17 5.98 8.10
N PRO A 97 -0.33 6.70 8.88
CA PRO A 97 1.13 6.51 8.84
C PRO A 97 1.56 5.08 9.19
N GLU A 98 0.75 4.35 9.95
CA GLU A 98 0.94 2.94 10.30
C GLU A 98 0.84 2.00 9.09
N PHE A 99 0.08 2.37 8.06
CA PHE A 99 -0.01 1.60 6.82
C PHE A 99 1.37 1.42 6.17
N TYR A 100 2.13 2.52 6.00
CA TYR A 100 3.46 2.44 5.40
C TYR A 100 4.49 1.73 6.28
N LYS A 101 4.34 1.79 7.61
CA LYS A 101 5.15 0.97 8.53
C LYS A 101 4.87 -0.52 8.30
N PHE A 102 3.57 -0.88 8.22
CA PHE A 102 3.18 -2.26 7.97
C PHE A 102 3.71 -2.76 6.62
N ILE A 103 3.57 -1.98 5.53
CA ILE A 103 4.06 -2.37 4.21
C ILE A 103 5.58 -2.58 4.23
N ASN A 104 6.34 -1.72 4.92
CA ASN A 104 7.78 -1.94 5.07
C ASN A 104 8.11 -3.23 5.83
N GLU A 105 7.38 -3.55 6.88
CA GLU A 105 7.56 -4.81 7.61
C GLU A 105 7.13 -6.02 6.78
N PHE A 106 6.08 -5.87 5.98
CA PHE A 106 5.61 -6.89 5.04
C PHE A 106 6.68 -7.24 4.01
N ASP A 107 7.28 -6.24 3.37
CA ASP A 107 8.35 -6.43 2.38
C ASP A 107 9.56 -7.15 3.02
N ASN A 108 9.98 -6.70 4.21
CA ASN A 108 11.09 -7.33 4.94
C ASN A 108 10.77 -8.77 5.42
N PHE A 109 9.49 -9.05 5.75
CA PHE A 109 9.08 -10.37 6.23
C PHE A 109 8.92 -11.37 5.10
N MET A 110 8.41 -10.94 3.95
CA MET A 110 8.24 -11.81 2.78
C MET A 110 9.58 -12.08 2.10
N GLY A 111 10.50 -11.08 2.05
CA GLY A 111 11.82 -11.24 1.43
C GLY A 111 11.74 -11.74 -0.01
N ASP A 112 12.75 -12.52 -0.42
CA ASP A 112 12.81 -13.15 -1.74
C ASP A 112 12.09 -14.51 -1.77
N ASP A 113 10.89 -14.62 -1.17
CA ASP A 113 10.12 -15.86 -1.17
C ASP A 113 9.49 -16.13 -2.55
N ASP A 114 10.11 -17.01 -3.34
CA ASP A 114 9.66 -17.47 -4.66
C ASP A 114 8.37 -18.32 -4.63
N SER A 115 7.68 -18.41 -3.51
CA SER A 115 6.59 -19.39 -3.27
C SER A 115 5.22 -19.02 -3.84
N HIS A 116 5.08 -17.99 -4.69
CA HIS A 116 3.78 -17.46 -5.14
C HIS A 116 2.80 -17.10 -4.00
N ALA A 117 3.31 -17.00 -2.77
CA ALA A 117 2.48 -16.69 -1.61
C ALA A 117 1.88 -15.28 -1.68
N ILE A 118 2.53 -14.37 -2.43
CA ILE A 118 2.12 -12.97 -2.59
C ILE A 118 1.18 -12.73 -3.79
N ASP A 119 1.00 -13.71 -4.71
CA ASP A 119 0.17 -13.54 -5.91
C ASP A 119 -1.20 -12.88 -5.64
N PRO A 120 -1.93 -13.25 -4.56
CA PRO A 120 -3.20 -12.59 -4.25
C PRO A 120 -3.06 -11.11 -3.88
N TYR A 121 -1.95 -10.72 -3.23
CA TYR A 121 -1.64 -9.34 -2.90
C TYR A 121 -1.25 -8.55 -4.15
N GLU A 122 -0.43 -9.12 -5.02
CA GLU A 122 -0.06 -8.53 -6.30
C GLU A 122 -1.28 -8.21 -7.17
N ALA A 123 -2.28 -9.11 -7.18
CA ALA A 123 -3.52 -8.87 -7.89
C ALA A 123 -4.30 -7.65 -7.34
N VAL A 124 -4.22 -7.37 -6.05
CA VAL A 124 -4.82 -6.17 -5.44
C VAL A 124 -4.04 -4.92 -5.80
N VAL A 125 -2.71 -4.96 -5.72
CA VAL A 125 -1.83 -3.83 -6.06
C VAL A 125 -1.88 -3.52 -7.56
N GLY A 126 -1.93 -4.54 -8.42
CA GLY A 126 -2.00 -4.36 -9.88
C GLY A 126 -3.24 -3.59 -10.38
N GLN A 127 -4.24 -3.38 -9.53
CA GLN A 127 -5.38 -2.51 -9.88
C GLN A 127 -4.97 -1.04 -10.00
N TYR A 128 -3.95 -0.59 -9.28
CA TYR A 128 -3.45 0.78 -9.37
C TYR A 128 -2.87 1.12 -10.73
N GLU A 129 -2.09 0.20 -11.30
CA GLU A 129 -1.56 0.37 -12.66
C GLU A 129 -2.70 0.60 -13.64
N LYS A 130 -3.78 -0.20 -13.56
CA LYS A 130 -4.95 -0.08 -14.45
C LYS A 130 -5.64 1.27 -14.30
N VAL A 131 -5.83 1.73 -13.06
CA VAL A 131 -6.44 3.04 -12.77
C VAL A 131 -5.59 4.16 -13.34
N TYR A 132 -4.28 4.11 -13.11
CA TYR A 132 -3.33 5.09 -13.61
C TYR A 132 -3.27 5.12 -15.14
N MET A 133 -3.14 3.96 -15.79
CA MET A 133 -3.08 3.88 -17.26
C MET A 133 -4.35 4.41 -17.91
N LYS A 134 -5.51 4.14 -17.34
CA LYS A 134 -6.78 4.72 -17.82
C LYS A 134 -6.77 6.23 -17.74
N ALA A 135 -6.36 6.81 -16.61
CA ALA A 135 -6.26 8.27 -16.44
C ALA A 135 -5.23 8.88 -17.42
N TYR A 136 -4.11 8.21 -17.64
CA TYR A 136 -3.11 8.65 -18.60
C TYR A 136 -3.65 8.67 -20.05
N GLU A 137 -4.35 7.62 -20.48
CA GLU A 137 -4.98 7.56 -21.80
C GLU A 137 -6.04 8.65 -21.99
N GLU A 138 -6.82 8.94 -20.94
CA GLU A 138 -7.80 10.03 -20.94
C GLU A 138 -7.07 11.38 -21.09
N GLY A 139 -5.97 11.60 -20.37
CA GLY A 139 -5.21 12.84 -20.43
C GLY A 139 -4.49 13.08 -21.78
N LEU A 140 -4.09 12.01 -22.47
CA LEU A 140 -3.62 12.13 -23.83
C LEU A 140 -4.72 12.56 -24.81
N LYS A 141 -5.96 12.07 -24.61
CA LYS A 141 -7.13 12.38 -25.46
C LYS A 141 -7.66 13.80 -25.21
N ASP A 142 -7.68 14.23 -23.97
CA ASP A 142 -8.17 15.58 -23.59
C ASP A 142 -7.08 16.66 -23.70
N GLY A 143 -5.83 16.28 -24.03
CA GLY A 143 -4.70 17.18 -24.20
C GLY A 143 -4.11 17.72 -22.90
N SER A 144 -4.50 17.19 -21.74
CA SER A 144 -3.97 17.62 -20.44
C SER A 144 -2.59 17.02 -20.11
N ILE A 145 -2.20 15.93 -20.78
CA ILE A 145 -0.96 15.21 -20.51
C ILE A 145 -0.05 15.19 -21.74
N LYS A 146 1.23 15.48 -21.51
CA LYS A 146 2.29 15.30 -22.48
C LYS A 146 2.72 13.83 -22.56
N PRO A 147 2.85 13.23 -23.78
CA PRO A 147 3.26 11.85 -23.95
C PRO A 147 4.60 11.55 -23.29
N GLN A 148 4.70 10.45 -22.57
CA GLN A 148 5.94 9.93 -22.02
C GLN A 148 6.56 8.89 -22.99
N LYS A 149 7.90 8.83 -23.05
CA LYS A 149 8.63 7.89 -23.91
C LYS A 149 8.28 6.43 -23.58
N ASP A 150 8.17 6.11 -22.29
CA ASP A 150 7.72 4.82 -21.77
C ASP A 150 6.90 5.06 -20.51
N ILE A 151 5.60 4.99 -20.65
CA ILE A 151 4.68 5.26 -19.55
C ILE A 151 4.75 4.20 -18.43
N LYS A 152 5.07 2.95 -18.77
CA LYS A 152 5.20 1.90 -17.75
C LYS A 152 6.44 2.12 -16.89
N ILE A 153 7.58 2.40 -17.50
CA ILE A 153 8.81 2.74 -16.76
C ILE A 153 8.56 3.99 -15.91
N PHE A 154 7.91 5.02 -16.47
CA PHE A 154 7.58 6.23 -15.72
C PHE A 154 6.70 5.92 -14.51
N TYR A 155 5.61 5.17 -14.69
CA TYR A 155 4.70 4.76 -13.62
C TYR A 155 5.44 4.03 -12.50
N PHE A 156 6.15 2.95 -12.82
CA PHE A 156 6.85 2.16 -11.81
C PHE A 156 7.95 2.96 -11.10
N SER A 157 8.73 3.76 -11.83
CA SER A 157 9.80 4.56 -11.23
C SER A 157 9.25 5.60 -10.24
N THR A 158 8.17 6.28 -10.60
CA THR A 158 7.59 7.34 -9.75
C THR A 158 6.80 6.80 -8.57
N THR A 159 6.01 5.74 -8.77
CA THR A 159 5.25 5.11 -7.71
C THR A 159 6.15 4.39 -6.70
N HIS A 160 7.19 3.69 -7.15
CA HIS A 160 8.17 3.07 -6.25
C HIS A 160 8.95 4.13 -5.46
N ALA A 161 9.42 5.20 -6.10
CA ALA A 161 10.12 6.28 -5.41
C ALA A 161 9.24 6.91 -4.32
N LEU A 162 7.96 7.16 -4.62
CA LEU A 162 7.02 7.76 -3.69
C LEU A 162 6.66 6.81 -2.54
N LEU A 163 6.42 5.52 -2.84
CA LEU A 163 6.16 4.49 -1.85
C LEU A 163 7.34 4.36 -0.87
N GLU A 164 8.57 4.25 -1.40
CA GLU A 164 9.77 4.12 -0.57
C GLU A 164 10.03 5.37 0.28
N LEU A 165 9.75 6.56 -0.25
CA LEU A 165 9.82 7.80 0.52
C LEU A 165 8.81 7.78 1.68
N CYS A 166 7.56 7.43 1.43
CA CYS A 166 6.52 7.34 2.46
C CYS A 166 6.88 6.30 3.54
N LYS A 167 7.37 5.11 3.15
CA LYS A 167 7.86 4.08 4.06
C LYS A 167 9.00 4.61 4.93
N LYS A 168 10.04 5.18 4.31
CA LYS A 168 11.19 5.77 5.01
C LYS A 168 10.76 6.81 6.05
N LEU A 169 9.90 7.74 5.67
CA LEU A 169 9.45 8.82 6.53
C LEU A 169 8.51 8.36 7.65
N SER A 170 7.80 7.24 7.45
CA SER A 170 6.93 6.64 8.49
C SER A 170 7.70 5.90 9.58
N ILE A 171 8.85 5.30 9.24
CA ILE A 171 9.59 4.42 10.15
C ILE A 171 10.66 5.18 10.94
N ARG A 172 11.38 6.10 10.28
CA ARG A 172 12.58 6.68 10.87
C ARG A 172 12.28 7.87 11.77
N LYS A 173 12.72 7.76 13.04
CA LYS A 173 13.15 8.94 13.78
C LYS A 173 14.35 9.53 13.03
N ALA A 174 14.30 10.83 12.72
CA ALA A 174 15.38 11.49 12.01
C ALA A 174 16.72 11.25 12.71
N VAL A 175 17.61 10.49 12.06
CA VAL A 175 18.94 10.16 12.59
C VAL A 175 19.91 11.32 12.31
N LEU A 176 19.82 11.88 11.10
CA LEU A 176 20.64 13.02 10.70
C LEU A 176 19.98 14.33 11.13
N ALA A 177 20.79 15.28 11.59
CA ALA A 177 20.31 16.60 12.02
C ALA A 177 19.53 17.32 10.90
N GLN A 178 19.99 17.21 9.66
CA GLN A 178 19.33 17.78 8.48
C GLN A 178 17.92 17.20 8.24
N ASP A 179 17.68 15.92 8.57
CA ASP A 179 16.37 15.28 8.40
C ASP A 179 15.33 15.81 9.42
N LYS A 180 15.79 16.50 10.48
CA LYS A 180 14.90 17.09 11.50
C LYS A 180 14.36 18.46 11.09
N VAL A 181 14.96 19.11 10.11
CA VAL A 181 14.66 20.48 9.70
C VAL A 181 13.60 20.52 8.62
N ILE A 182 13.50 19.47 7.80
CA ILE A 182 12.59 19.43 6.65
C ILE A 182 11.32 18.65 7.04
N GLU A 183 10.18 19.27 6.85
CA GLU A 183 8.90 18.65 7.11
C GLU A 183 8.67 17.45 6.18
N LYS A 184 8.15 16.36 6.74
CA LYS A 184 7.98 15.08 6.02
C LYS A 184 6.98 15.19 4.87
N THR A 185 5.87 15.88 5.11
CA THR A 185 4.83 16.10 4.08
C THR A 185 5.37 16.92 2.92
N ALA A 186 6.17 17.97 3.19
CA ALA A 186 6.78 18.79 2.16
C ALA A 186 7.72 17.99 1.23
N GLN A 187 8.40 16.94 1.74
CA GLN A 187 9.23 16.07 0.91
C GLN A 187 8.38 15.24 -0.06
N ILE A 188 7.24 14.72 0.43
CA ILE A 188 6.30 13.94 -0.39
C ILE A 188 5.66 14.84 -1.44
N GLU A 189 5.19 16.03 -1.06
CA GLU A 189 4.62 17.04 -1.96
C GLU A 189 5.61 17.43 -3.06
N CYS A 190 6.86 17.69 -2.70
CA CYS A 190 7.92 18.03 -3.66
C CYS A 190 8.12 16.92 -4.70
N LEU A 191 8.15 15.64 -4.29
CA LEU A 191 8.29 14.52 -5.23
C LEU A 191 7.05 14.39 -6.14
N ILE A 192 5.85 14.62 -5.60
CA ILE A 192 4.60 14.66 -6.38
C ILE A 192 4.67 15.77 -7.42
N ASP A 193 5.07 16.98 -7.04
CA ASP A 193 5.15 18.13 -7.94
C ASP A 193 6.17 17.92 -9.07
N ILE A 194 7.34 17.36 -8.78
CA ILE A 194 8.35 16.99 -9.77
C ILE A 194 7.74 15.99 -10.78
N THR A 195 7.02 14.99 -10.28
CA THR A 195 6.38 13.97 -11.12
C THR A 195 5.31 14.58 -12.02
N LEU A 196 4.42 15.41 -11.46
CA LEU A 196 3.35 16.06 -12.22
C LEU A 196 3.88 17.08 -13.23
N THR A 197 4.96 17.79 -12.91
CA THR A 197 5.61 18.73 -13.83
C THR A 197 6.10 18.04 -15.09
N SER A 198 6.57 16.80 -14.99
CA SER A 198 7.02 16.03 -16.17
C SER A 198 5.88 15.55 -17.07
N LEU A 199 4.64 15.55 -16.56
CA LEU A 199 3.43 15.20 -17.33
C LEU A 199 2.71 16.41 -17.96
N ARG A 200 2.97 17.62 -17.45
CA ARG A 200 2.37 18.87 -17.95
C ARG A 200 3.05 19.33 -19.25
N HIS A 201 2.28 20.03 -20.09
CA HIS A 201 2.80 20.74 -21.29
C HIS A 201 3.60 21.97 -20.90
#